data_5f5b9dd85bf4e8cc0b4062969f94db65
#
_entry.id   5f5b9dd85bf4e8cc0b4062969f94db65
#
_cell.length_a   1.000
_cell.length_b   1.000
_cell.length_c   1.000
_cell.angle_alpha   90.00
_cell.angle_beta   90.00
_cell.angle_gamma   90.00
#
_symmetry.space_group_name_H-M   'P 1'
#
loop_
_entity.id
_entity.type
_entity.pdbx_description
1 polymer ?
#
loop_
_entity_poly.entity_id
_entity_poly.type
_entity_poly.pdbx_seq_one_letter_code
_entity_poly.pdbx_strand_id
1 'polypeptide(L)'
;MAKIKYQAKENKKVGTHSFYAQPVFAGTLTTDELLAEALDGKSIEPSVAKAAITEYMKAVQRNVMKGFRCQLGDQFLTIYPNLQLSVKDTEDKQGNTVVATADMLNAANGKSRLGCTVATKFSAEFAQNVQWTKVGAATDGDDTDGEDITDGGTTPQTPTGELEG
;
A
#
# COMPACT_ATOMS: atom_id res chain seq x y z
N MET A 1 -16.38 -11.63 5.16
CA MET A 1 -15.52 -10.84 4.28
C MET A 1 -15.63 -9.36 4.63
N ALA A 2 -14.50 -8.69 4.78
CA ALA A 2 -14.48 -7.25 5.02
C ALA A 2 -14.79 -6.49 3.73
N LYS A 3 -15.61 -5.42 3.79
CA LYS A 3 -15.93 -4.58 2.63
C LYS A 3 -15.14 -3.28 2.70
N ILE A 4 -14.32 -3.00 1.70
CA ILE A 4 -13.58 -1.74 1.57
C ILE A 4 -14.16 -0.94 0.39
N LYS A 5 -14.37 0.35 0.63
CA LYS A 5 -14.94 1.24 -0.38
C LYS A 5 -13.83 1.81 -1.28
N TYR A 6 -14.14 2.03 -2.57
CA TYR A 6 -13.28 2.77 -3.47
C TYR A 6 -14.09 3.72 -4.36
N GLN A 7 -13.43 4.78 -4.83
CA GLN A 7 -13.97 5.70 -5.82
C GLN A 7 -13.13 5.68 -7.09
N ALA A 8 -13.76 5.88 -8.24
CA ALA A 8 -13.06 6.04 -9.49
C ALA A 8 -12.54 7.48 -9.59
N LYS A 9 -11.24 7.64 -9.87
CA LYS A 9 -10.64 8.94 -10.17
C LYS A 9 -10.11 8.97 -11.59
N GLU A 10 -10.32 10.09 -12.25
CA GLU A 10 -9.77 10.34 -13.58
C GLU A 10 -8.27 10.64 -13.51
N ASN A 11 -7.52 10.06 -14.43
CA ASN A 11 -6.11 10.38 -14.59
C ASN A 11 -5.99 11.63 -15.47
N LYS A 12 -5.68 12.77 -14.87
CA LYS A 12 -5.54 14.06 -15.55
C LYS A 12 -4.22 14.24 -16.32
N LYS A 13 -3.48 13.16 -16.62
CA LYS A 13 -2.31 13.27 -17.49
C LYS A 13 -2.76 13.60 -18.91
N VAL A 14 -2.16 14.66 -19.47
CA VAL A 14 -2.42 15.11 -20.83
C VAL A 14 -2.28 13.95 -21.83
N GLY A 15 -3.32 13.72 -22.63
CA GLY A 15 -3.34 12.72 -23.71
C GLY A 15 -3.82 11.31 -23.34
N THR A 16 -4.20 11.05 -22.08
CA THR A 16 -4.74 9.74 -21.69
C THR A 16 -6.06 9.91 -20.93
N HIS A 17 -7.15 9.44 -21.51
CA HIS A 17 -8.43 9.29 -20.81
C HIS A 17 -8.43 7.93 -20.09
N SER A 18 -8.10 7.93 -18.81
CA SER A 18 -8.08 6.70 -18.01
C SER A 18 -8.56 6.96 -16.59
N PHE A 19 -9.18 5.94 -15.99
CA PHE A 19 -9.63 6.00 -14.60
C PHE A 19 -8.85 5.00 -13.77
N TYR A 20 -8.62 5.33 -12.51
CA TYR A 20 -8.04 4.41 -11.55
C TYR A 20 -8.90 4.35 -10.28
N ALA A 21 -8.86 3.20 -9.61
CA ALA A 21 -9.55 3.01 -8.34
C ALA A 21 -8.72 3.63 -7.22
N GLN A 22 -9.33 4.52 -6.44
CA GLN A 22 -8.73 5.06 -5.23
C GLN A 22 -9.48 4.53 -4.01
N PRO A 23 -8.80 3.87 -3.06
CA PRO A 23 -9.43 3.44 -1.81
C PRO A 23 -10.01 4.62 -1.03
N VAL A 24 -11.18 4.41 -0.44
CA VAL A 24 -11.78 5.34 0.53
C VAL A 24 -11.50 4.77 1.91
N PHE A 25 -10.64 5.43 2.68
CA PHE A 25 -10.27 4.98 4.01
C PHE A 25 -11.36 5.35 5.02
N ALA A 26 -11.69 4.41 5.91
CA ALA A 26 -12.64 4.65 6.99
C ALA A 26 -12.08 5.60 8.08
N GLY A 27 -10.76 5.68 8.15
CA GLY A 27 -10.04 6.52 9.12
C GLY A 27 -8.62 6.03 9.32
N THR A 28 -7.95 6.61 10.29
CA THR A 28 -6.62 6.20 10.76
C THR A 28 -6.71 5.83 12.21
N LEU A 29 -6.39 4.58 12.54
CA LEU A 29 -6.31 4.14 13.93
C LEU A 29 -4.96 4.53 14.52
N THR A 30 -4.99 5.09 15.71
CA THR A 30 -3.81 5.44 16.49
C THR A 30 -3.24 4.22 17.21
N THR A 31 -2.00 4.31 17.69
CA THR A 31 -1.41 3.25 18.50
C THR A 31 -2.23 2.97 19.76
N ASP A 32 -2.81 3.99 20.37
CA ASP A 32 -3.61 3.84 21.58
C ASP A 32 -4.92 3.11 21.31
N GLU A 33 -5.60 3.40 20.21
CA GLU A 33 -6.81 2.68 19.79
C GLU A 33 -6.53 1.23 19.44
N LEU A 34 -5.44 0.97 18.70
CA LEU A 34 -5.02 -0.40 18.37
C LEU A 34 -4.62 -1.18 19.62
N LEU A 35 -3.98 -0.54 20.61
CA LEU A 35 -3.65 -1.18 21.88
C LEU A 35 -4.89 -1.46 22.72
N ALA A 36 -5.84 -0.54 22.75
CA ALA A 36 -7.12 -0.76 23.46
C ALA A 36 -7.85 -1.99 22.91
N GLU A 37 -7.93 -2.11 21.58
CA GLU A 37 -8.55 -3.28 20.92
C GLU A 37 -7.75 -4.58 21.20
N ALA A 38 -6.42 -4.55 21.06
CA ALA A 38 -5.58 -5.73 21.23
C ALA A 38 -5.52 -6.24 22.68
N LEU A 39 -5.68 -5.35 23.64
CA LEU A 39 -5.60 -5.67 25.08
C LEU A 39 -6.98 -5.89 25.72
N ASP A 40 -8.06 -5.77 24.96
CA ASP A 40 -9.40 -6.05 25.46
C ASP A 40 -9.47 -7.48 26.06
N GLY A 41 -9.91 -7.58 27.29
CA GLY A 41 -9.96 -8.84 28.05
C GLY A 41 -8.56 -9.42 28.42
N LYS A 42 -7.45 -8.68 28.29
CA LYS A 42 -6.11 -9.11 28.70
C LYS A 42 -5.70 -8.44 30.03
N SER A 43 -4.87 -9.15 30.80
CA SER A 43 -4.34 -8.65 32.07
C SER A 43 -3.06 -7.80 31.91
N ILE A 44 -2.89 -7.15 30.76
CA ILE A 44 -1.72 -6.31 30.46
C ILE A 44 -2.15 -4.86 30.52
N GLU A 45 -1.41 -4.06 31.30
CA GLU A 45 -1.70 -2.64 31.39
C GLU A 45 -1.29 -1.92 30.09
N PRO A 46 -2.18 -1.10 29.48
CA PRO A 46 -1.90 -0.41 28.22
C PRO A 46 -0.64 0.46 28.23
N SER A 47 -0.33 1.09 29.38
CA SER A 47 0.89 1.92 29.56
C SER A 47 2.17 1.10 29.38
N VAL A 48 2.20 -0.10 29.95
CA VAL A 48 3.34 -1.03 29.86
C VAL A 48 3.50 -1.54 28.43
N ALA A 49 2.42 -1.93 27.79
CA ALA A 49 2.44 -2.38 26.39
C ALA A 49 2.91 -1.26 25.46
N LYS A 50 2.43 -0.03 25.66
CA LYS A 50 2.85 1.15 24.87
C LYS A 50 4.34 1.44 25.05
N ALA A 51 4.85 1.38 26.28
CA ALA A 51 6.27 1.58 26.55
C ALA A 51 7.13 0.50 25.86
N ALA A 52 6.74 -0.76 25.92
CA ALA A 52 7.44 -1.86 25.27
C ALA A 52 7.47 -1.69 23.75
N ILE A 53 6.36 -1.34 23.12
CA ILE A 53 6.29 -1.07 21.68
C ILE A 53 7.18 0.12 21.30
N THR A 54 7.17 1.18 22.09
CA THR A 54 8.01 2.35 21.85
C THR A 54 9.50 1.99 21.85
N GLU A 55 9.96 1.23 22.84
CA GLU A 55 11.37 0.79 22.90
C GLU A 55 11.71 -0.20 21.79
N TYR A 56 10.80 -1.10 21.44
CA TYR A 56 10.94 -1.98 20.28
C TYR A 56 11.13 -1.20 18.98
N MET A 57 10.29 -0.20 18.72
CA MET A 57 10.41 0.64 17.51
C MET A 57 11.70 1.46 17.49
N LYS A 58 12.17 1.96 18.64
CA LYS A 58 13.48 2.60 18.73
C LYS A 58 14.63 1.62 18.42
N ALA A 59 14.52 0.37 18.85
CA ALA A 59 15.51 -0.67 18.53
C ALA A 59 15.52 -0.98 17.03
N VAL A 60 14.35 -1.11 16.40
CA VAL A 60 14.19 -1.25 14.94
C VAL A 60 14.89 -0.10 14.22
N GLN A 61 14.57 1.13 14.59
CA GLN A 61 15.14 2.34 13.99
C GLN A 61 16.68 2.35 14.07
N ARG A 62 17.25 2.07 15.26
CA ARG A 62 18.71 1.99 15.43
C ARG A 62 19.37 0.94 14.55
N ASN A 63 18.73 -0.23 14.40
CA ASN A 63 19.29 -1.32 13.60
C ASN A 63 19.16 -1.06 12.09
N VAL A 64 18.05 -0.47 11.63
CA VAL A 64 17.91 -0.06 10.23
C VAL A 64 18.98 0.99 9.86
N MET A 65 19.28 1.94 10.77
CA MET A 65 20.36 2.91 10.57
C MET A 65 21.76 2.26 10.48
N LYS A 66 21.94 1.08 11.06
CA LYS A 66 23.17 0.27 10.94
C LYS A 66 23.21 -0.58 9.65
N GLY A 67 22.18 -0.51 8.82
CA GLY A 67 22.08 -1.27 7.56
C GLY A 67 21.38 -2.62 7.67
N PHE A 68 20.81 -2.97 8.82
CA PHE A 68 20.08 -4.23 8.98
C PHE A 68 18.68 -4.17 8.38
N ARG A 69 18.22 -5.31 7.89
CA ARG A 69 16.80 -5.55 7.60
C ARG A 69 16.12 -6.02 8.88
N CYS A 70 15.08 -5.33 9.30
CA CYS A 70 14.33 -5.65 10.50
C CYS A 70 12.99 -6.26 10.14
N GLN A 71 12.73 -7.49 10.61
CA GLN A 71 11.45 -8.17 10.47
C GLN A 71 10.62 -7.91 11.73
N LEU A 72 9.37 -7.49 11.55
CA LEU A 72 8.42 -7.17 12.61
C LEU A 72 7.25 -8.16 12.55
N GLY A 73 6.78 -8.58 13.74
CA GLY A 73 5.56 -9.39 13.88
C GLY A 73 5.61 -10.70 13.08
N ASP A 74 6.51 -11.62 13.40
CA ASP A 74 6.66 -12.92 12.72
C ASP A 74 6.70 -12.81 11.19
N GLN A 75 7.50 -11.86 10.71
CA GLN A 75 7.65 -11.54 9.28
C GLN A 75 6.46 -10.80 8.65
N PHE A 76 5.52 -10.29 9.46
CA PHE A 76 4.40 -9.51 8.95
C PHE A 76 4.85 -8.30 8.13
N LEU A 77 5.86 -7.59 8.61
CA LEU A 77 6.43 -6.40 7.98
C LEU A 77 7.96 -6.45 8.02
N THR A 78 8.59 -6.11 6.90
CA THR A 78 10.06 -5.96 6.86
C THR A 78 10.41 -4.53 6.50
N ILE A 79 11.23 -3.89 7.34
CA ILE A 79 11.76 -2.54 7.11
C ILE A 79 13.27 -2.66 6.83
N TYR A 80 13.74 -1.94 5.84
CA TYR A 80 15.16 -1.99 5.42
C TYR A 80 15.61 -0.66 4.81
N PRO A 81 16.93 -0.33 4.90
CA PRO A 81 17.49 0.80 4.21
C PRO A 81 17.50 0.53 2.70
N ASN A 82 17.19 1.54 1.91
CA ASN A 82 17.21 1.49 0.45
C ASN A 82 17.93 2.72 -0.10
N LEU A 83 18.83 2.50 -1.06
CA LEU A 83 19.51 3.56 -1.79
C LEU A 83 19.00 3.57 -3.23
N GLN A 84 18.32 4.65 -3.60
CA GLN A 84 17.94 4.89 -4.99
C GLN A 84 19.04 5.67 -5.69
N LEU A 85 19.77 4.97 -6.53
CA LEU A 85 20.85 5.51 -7.32
C LEU A 85 20.87 4.81 -8.67
N SER A 86 20.91 5.59 -9.74
CA SER A 86 21.03 5.07 -11.10
C SER A 86 21.89 6.02 -11.94
N VAL A 87 22.69 5.46 -12.80
CA VAL A 87 23.41 6.17 -13.85
C VAL A 87 22.84 5.70 -15.19
N LYS A 88 22.66 6.62 -16.12
CA LYS A 88 22.17 6.36 -17.48
C LYS A 88 23.20 6.86 -18.47
N ASP A 89 23.18 6.31 -19.66
CA ASP A 89 23.93 6.86 -20.78
C ASP A 89 23.56 8.33 -20.98
N THR A 90 24.57 9.14 -21.21
CA THR A 90 24.44 10.58 -21.45
C THR A 90 25.13 10.94 -22.75
N GLU A 91 24.80 12.07 -23.32
CA GLU A 91 25.54 12.63 -24.46
C GLU A 91 26.55 13.68 -23.96
N ASP A 92 27.77 13.65 -24.51
CA ASP A 92 28.74 14.69 -24.25
C ASP A 92 28.42 15.96 -25.06
N LYS A 93 29.21 17.01 -24.86
CA LYS A 93 29.00 18.30 -25.56
C LYS A 93 29.22 18.22 -27.07
N GLN A 94 29.82 17.14 -27.53
CA GLN A 94 30.09 16.82 -28.94
C GLN A 94 29.06 15.90 -29.57
N GLY A 95 28.04 15.46 -28.76
CA GLY A 95 26.97 14.56 -29.23
C GLY A 95 27.35 13.09 -29.24
N ASN A 96 28.49 12.68 -28.62
CA ASN A 96 28.87 11.28 -28.48
C ASN A 96 28.17 10.67 -27.24
N THR A 97 27.72 9.44 -27.38
CA THR A 97 27.14 8.69 -26.25
C THR A 97 28.23 8.30 -25.25
N VAL A 98 28.11 8.79 -24.02
CA VAL A 98 28.93 8.34 -22.88
C VAL A 98 28.16 7.20 -22.21
N VAL A 99 28.68 5.97 -22.38
CA VAL A 99 28.06 4.76 -21.81
C VAL A 99 28.20 4.77 -20.29
N ALA A 100 27.10 4.50 -19.58
CA ALA A 100 27.12 4.40 -18.13
C ALA A 100 27.93 3.20 -17.65
N THR A 101 28.83 3.43 -16.69
CA THR A 101 29.65 2.38 -16.06
C THR A 101 29.35 2.31 -14.56
N ALA A 102 29.66 1.18 -13.94
CA ALA A 102 29.47 0.99 -12.50
C ALA A 102 30.26 1.99 -11.66
N ASP A 103 31.45 2.41 -12.13
CA ASP A 103 32.33 3.35 -11.43
C ASP A 103 31.76 4.78 -11.35
N MET A 104 30.78 5.08 -12.21
CA MET A 104 30.06 6.36 -12.16
C MET A 104 29.02 6.43 -11.03
N LEU A 105 28.71 5.29 -10.37
CA LEU A 105 27.81 5.27 -9.22
C LEU A 105 28.49 5.92 -8.01
N ASN A 106 27.96 7.06 -7.59
CA ASN A 106 28.43 7.76 -6.39
C ASN A 106 27.31 7.86 -5.37
N ALA A 107 27.48 7.18 -4.23
CA ALA A 107 26.47 7.15 -3.16
C ALA A 107 26.08 8.56 -2.66
N ALA A 108 26.95 9.55 -2.77
CA ALA A 108 26.62 10.94 -2.40
C ALA A 108 25.51 11.53 -3.28
N ASN A 109 25.33 11.04 -4.49
CA ASN A 109 24.27 11.47 -5.40
C ASN A 109 22.98 10.63 -5.27
N GLY A 110 23.00 9.62 -4.43
CA GLY A 110 21.88 8.73 -4.19
C GLY A 110 20.85 9.30 -3.20
N LYS A 111 19.60 8.89 -3.34
CA LYS A 111 18.55 9.20 -2.38
C LYS A 111 18.37 8.03 -1.43
N SER A 112 18.73 8.22 -0.16
CA SER A 112 18.46 7.24 0.89
C SER A 112 16.97 7.24 1.22
N ARG A 113 16.37 6.05 1.28
CA ARG A 113 14.96 5.85 1.62
C ARG A 113 14.81 4.64 2.53
N LEU A 114 13.68 4.56 3.20
CA LEU A 114 13.26 3.33 3.86
C LEU A 114 12.41 2.50 2.88
N GLY A 115 12.78 1.24 2.71
CA GLY A 115 11.95 0.24 2.07
C GLY A 115 11.08 -0.46 3.12
N CYS A 116 9.89 -0.83 2.71
CA CYS A 116 8.94 -1.57 3.53
C CYS A 116 8.26 -2.62 2.65
N THR A 117 8.25 -3.87 3.13
CA THR A 117 7.54 -4.97 2.46
C THR A 117 6.66 -5.69 3.44
N VAL A 118 5.44 -5.99 3.00
CA VAL A 118 4.47 -6.81 3.75
C VAL A 118 4.66 -8.27 3.36
N ALA A 119 4.47 -9.19 4.32
CA ALA A 119 4.57 -10.62 4.06
C ALA A 119 3.58 -11.06 2.96
N THR A 120 4.06 -11.92 2.07
CA THR A 120 3.25 -12.46 0.96
C THR A 120 2.00 -13.20 1.47
N LYS A 121 2.15 -13.94 2.58
CA LYS A 121 1.04 -14.66 3.19
C LYS A 121 -0.08 -13.71 3.62
N PHE A 122 0.26 -12.62 4.33
CA PHE A 122 -0.74 -11.63 4.75
C PHE A 122 -1.38 -10.93 3.55
N SER A 123 -0.60 -10.59 2.52
CA SER A 123 -1.15 -10.00 1.29
C SER A 123 -2.13 -10.93 0.58
N ALA A 124 -1.84 -12.24 0.56
CA ALA A 124 -2.73 -13.24 -0.02
C ALA A 124 -4.02 -13.43 0.80
N GLU A 125 -3.90 -13.50 2.13
CA GLU A 125 -5.04 -13.57 3.05
C GLU A 125 -5.93 -12.32 2.92
N PHE A 126 -5.33 -11.14 2.83
CA PHE A 126 -6.05 -9.90 2.59
C PHE A 126 -6.84 -9.96 1.28
N ALA A 127 -6.18 -10.35 0.18
CA ALA A 127 -6.83 -10.44 -1.14
C ALA A 127 -8.02 -11.42 -1.16
N GLN A 128 -7.95 -12.51 -0.39
CA GLN A 128 -9.03 -13.50 -0.29
C GLN A 128 -10.21 -13.05 0.59
N ASN A 129 -9.95 -12.24 1.61
CA ASN A 129 -10.93 -11.88 2.63
C ASN A 129 -11.53 -10.49 2.48
N VAL A 130 -11.12 -9.73 1.47
CA VAL A 130 -11.60 -8.37 1.21
C VAL A 130 -12.41 -8.30 -0.07
N GLN A 131 -13.55 -7.63 0.01
CA GLN A 131 -14.37 -7.26 -1.15
C GLN A 131 -14.32 -5.74 -1.33
N TRP A 132 -14.15 -5.32 -2.57
CA TRP A 132 -14.13 -3.91 -2.93
C TRP A 132 -15.52 -3.47 -3.44
N THR A 133 -16.06 -2.43 -2.85
CA THR A 133 -17.36 -1.86 -3.26
C THR A 133 -17.13 -0.45 -3.80
N LYS A 134 -17.60 -0.19 -5.02
CA LYS A 134 -17.53 1.14 -5.64
C LYS A 134 -18.53 2.05 -4.94
N VAL A 135 -18.08 3.22 -4.49
CA VAL A 135 -18.97 4.32 -4.10
C VAL A 135 -19.09 5.30 -5.25
N GLY A 136 -20.23 5.99 -5.34
CA GLY A 136 -20.45 6.99 -6.37
C GLY A 136 -19.30 8.01 -6.39
N ALA A 137 -18.99 8.57 -7.57
CA ALA A 137 -18.06 9.68 -7.67
C ALA A 137 -18.61 10.80 -6.77
N ALA A 138 -17.79 11.29 -5.82
CA ALA A 138 -18.12 12.51 -5.13
C ALA A 138 -18.17 13.63 -6.16
N THR A 139 -19.37 14.08 -6.47
CA THR A 139 -19.55 15.40 -7.09
C THR A 139 -19.13 16.40 -6.05
N ASP A 140 -18.15 17.27 -6.36
CA ASP A 140 -17.77 18.38 -5.50
C ASP A 140 -19.01 19.21 -5.16
N GLY A 141 -19.47 19.12 -3.91
CA GLY A 141 -20.55 19.92 -3.33
C GLY A 141 -21.94 19.29 -3.43
N ASP A 142 -22.30 18.47 -2.49
CA ASP A 142 -23.53 18.58 -1.69
C ASP A 142 -23.58 17.47 -0.62
N ASP A 143 -23.73 17.85 0.64
CA ASP A 143 -24.03 16.95 1.75
C ASP A 143 -25.52 16.58 1.65
N THR A 144 -25.84 15.43 1.06
CA THR A 144 -27.13 14.80 1.21
C THR A 144 -26.97 13.32 1.43
N ASP A 145 -27.55 12.84 2.52
CA ASP A 145 -27.65 11.45 2.95
C ASP A 145 -27.98 10.51 1.78
N GLY A 146 -27.04 9.61 1.45
CA GLY A 146 -27.19 8.66 0.36
C GLY A 146 -27.99 7.44 0.77
N GLU A 147 -29.18 7.33 0.21
CA GLU A 147 -29.99 6.12 0.23
C GLU A 147 -29.24 4.92 -0.37
N ASP A 148 -29.35 3.80 0.30
CA ASP A 148 -28.80 2.49 -0.07
C ASP A 148 -29.45 1.97 -1.36
N ILE A 149 -28.78 2.12 -2.51
CA ILE A 149 -29.27 1.54 -3.76
C ILE A 149 -28.78 0.09 -3.81
N THR A 150 -29.67 -0.83 -3.46
CA THR A 150 -29.53 -2.26 -3.72
C THR A 150 -29.61 -2.51 -5.22
N ASP A 151 -28.47 -2.70 -5.88
CA ASP A 151 -28.40 -3.12 -7.27
C ASP A 151 -28.56 -4.65 -7.34
N GLY A 152 -29.66 -5.05 -8.02
CA GLY A 152 -30.03 -6.44 -8.23
C GLY A 152 -29.04 -7.14 -9.18
N GLY A 153 -28.44 -8.22 -8.68
CA GLY A 153 -27.52 -9.03 -9.44
C GLY A 153 -28.13 -9.63 -10.70
N THR A 154 -27.58 -9.28 -11.84
CA THR A 154 -27.82 -10.00 -13.09
C THR A 154 -26.72 -11.05 -13.26
N THR A 155 -27.08 -12.28 -13.09
CA THR A 155 -26.26 -13.47 -13.37
C THR A 155 -25.98 -13.56 -14.87
N PRO A 156 -24.77 -13.76 -15.35
CA PRO A 156 -24.52 -14.06 -16.76
C PRO A 156 -25.05 -15.48 -17.07
N GLN A 157 -26.01 -15.55 -17.97
CA GLN A 157 -26.46 -16.81 -18.58
C GLN A 157 -25.36 -17.37 -19.48
N THR A 158 -24.97 -18.60 -19.23
CA THR A 158 -24.14 -19.43 -20.12
C THR A 158 -24.98 -19.81 -21.34
N PRO A 159 -24.51 -19.63 -22.57
CA PRO A 159 -25.21 -20.15 -23.73
C PRO A 159 -24.95 -21.64 -23.85
N THR A 160 -26.00 -22.43 -23.64
CA THR A 160 -26.09 -23.86 -24.05
C THR A 160 -26.19 -23.90 -25.56
N GLY A 161 -25.10 -24.28 -26.24
CA GLY A 161 -25.11 -24.65 -27.63
C GLY A 161 -25.50 -26.13 -27.76
N GLU A 162 -26.70 -26.37 -28.24
CA GLU A 162 -27.08 -27.69 -28.80
C GLU A 162 -26.38 -27.87 -30.14
N LEU A 163 -25.65 -28.95 -30.27
CA LEU A 163 -25.19 -29.49 -31.57
C LEU A 163 -26.12 -30.65 -31.94
N GLU A 164 -27.04 -30.40 -32.83
CA GLU A 164 -27.64 -31.43 -33.64
C GLU A 164 -26.96 -31.45 -35.02
N GLY A 165 -26.68 -32.66 -35.49
CA GLY A 165 -26.25 -32.95 -36.85
C GLY A 165 -25.17 -33.99 -36.97
#